data_cbd8b350c93a6a096deb29f454aa5ec5
#
_entry.id   cbd8b350c93a6a096deb29f454aa5ec5
#
_cell.length_a   1.000
_cell.length_b   1.000
_cell.length_c   1.000
_cell.angle_alpha   90.00
_cell.angle_beta   90.00
_cell.angle_gamma   90.00
#
_symmetry.space_group_name_H-M   'P 1'
#
loop_
_entity.id
_entity.type
_entity.pdbx_description
1 polymer ?
#
loop_
_entity_poly.entity_id
_entity_poly.type
_entity_poly.pdbx_seq_one_letter_code
_entity_poly.pdbx_strand_id
1 'polypeptide(L)'
;HFDSGAVGEIIHEAQRRAGRQYHLSLRLRELGGLVRVAGDICREEEGELVTAEHVIKAKKIARPLEQQIADRYVERRKDYKTYQTEGAEVGMVNGLAVMGADTGLAEMAGLVMPIVAEVTAAQSKSEGRVVATGKLGEIAKEAVQNVSALIKKYTGADITKYDIHIQFVGTYEGVEGDSASVSIASAIISSLENAKVDQSIAMTGSLSVRGHVLPIGGVTAKIEAAVDAGIKKV
;
A
#
# COMPACT_ATOMS: atom_id res chain seq x y z
N HIS A 1 -10.81 -5.45 -35.50
CA HIS A 1 -9.60 -6.26 -35.28
C HIS A 1 -8.66 -5.55 -34.30
N PHE A 2 -7.72 -6.29 -33.69
CA PHE A 2 -6.77 -5.80 -32.70
C PHE A 2 -5.35 -5.93 -33.30
N ASP A 3 -4.53 -4.92 -33.10
CA ASP A 3 -3.11 -5.00 -33.44
C ASP A 3 -2.32 -5.76 -32.34
N SER A 4 -1.05 -6.03 -32.59
CA SER A 4 -0.17 -6.75 -31.65
C SER A 4 0.04 -5.98 -30.35
N GLY A 5 0.07 -4.65 -30.38
CA GLY A 5 0.20 -3.79 -29.20
C GLY A 5 -1.03 -3.88 -28.29
N ALA A 6 -2.23 -3.85 -28.88
CA ALA A 6 -3.48 -4.02 -28.15
C ALA A 6 -3.57 -5.40 -27.48
N VAL A 7 -3.17 -6.46 -28.19
CA VAL A 7 -3.12 -7.82 -27.61
C VAL A 7 -2.13 -7.87 -26.44
N GLY A 8 -0.95 -7.25 -26.59
CA GLY A 8 0.03 -7.12 -25.51
C GLY A 8 -0.54 -6.46 -24.27
N GLU A 9 -1.26 -5.32 -24.43
CA GLU A 9 -1.89 -4.61 -23.32
C GLU A 9 -3.02 -5.40 -22.63
N ILE A 10 -3.78 -6.20 -23.38
CA ILE A 10 -4.79 -7.10 -22.80
C ILE A 10 -4.13 -8.21 -21.98
N ILE A 11 -3.01 -8.76 -22.45
CA ILE A 11 -2.24 -9.77 -21.73
C ILE A 11 -1.64 -9.16 -20.46
N HIS A 12 -1.06 -7.96 -20.52
CA HIS A 12 -0.56 -7.24 -19.33
C HIS A 12 -1.66 -7.02 -18.30
N GLU A 13 -2.86 -6.64 -18.73
CA GLU A 13 -4.00 -6.47 -17.82
C GLU A 13 -4.44 -7.80 -17.21
N ALA A 14 -4.43 -8.90 -17.96
CA ALA A 14 -4.74 -10.22 -17.44
C ALA A 14 -3.69 -10.68 -16.42
N GLN A 15 -2.41 -10.37 -16.62
CA GLN A 15 -1.33 -10.62 -15.65
C GLN A 15 -1.50 -9.77 -14.39
N ARG A 16 -1.77 -8.47 -14.55
CA ARG A 16 -2.03 -7.55 -13.42
C ARG A 16 -3.16 -8.08 -12.53
N ARG A 17 -4.28 -8.49 -13.13
CA ARG A 17 -5.44 -9.06 -12.41
C ARG A 17 -5.16 -10.41 -11.77
N ALA A 18 -4.23 -11.18 -12.30
CA ALA A 18 -3.83 -12.45 -11.69
C ALA A 18 -3.07 -12.23 -10.37
N GLY A 19 -2.39 -11.09 -10.20
CA GLY A 19 -1.60 -10.76 -9.01
C GLY A 19 -0.45 -11.72 -8.72
N ARG A 20 -0.07 -12.56 -9.68
CA ARG A 20 0.98 -13.59 -9.56
C ARG A 20 1.82 -13.62 -10.82
N GLN A 21 3.12 -13.67 -10.65
CA GLN A 21 4.08 -13.79 -11.76
C GLN A 21 3.78 -15.03 -12.62
N TYR A 22 3.86 -14.87 -13.94
CA TYR A 22 3.61 -15.91 -14.94
C TYR A 22 2.20 -16.51 -14.95
N HIS A 23 1.22 -15.81 -14.38
CA HIS A 23 -0.18 -16.24 -14.41
C HIS A 23 -1.03 -15.21 -15.14
N LEU A 24 -2.12 -15.70 -15.73
CA LEU A 24 -3.17 -14.88 -16.33
C LEU A 24 -4.47 -15.05 -15.54
N SER A 25 -5.24 -13.98 -15.44
CA SER A 25 -6.57 -14.04 -14.81
C SER A 25 -7.53 -14.88 -15.63
N LEU A 26 -8.27 -15.77 -14.98
CA LEU A 26 -9.37 -16.51 -15.58
C LEU A 26 -10.71 -15.75 -15.51
N ARG A 27 -10.71 -14.50 -15.10
CA ARG A 27 -11.90 -13.65 -15.06
C ARG A 27 -12.23 -13.12 -16.46
N LEU A 28 -12.60 -14.03 -17.34
CA LEU A 28 -12.81 -13.74 -18.76
C LEU A 28 -13.96 -12.77 -19.03
N ARG A 29 -14.96 -12.70 -18.14
CA ARG A 29 -16.06 -11.72 -18.24
C ARG A 29 -15.56 -10.29 -18.14
N GLU A 30 -14.67 -10.02 -17.20
CA GLU A 30 -14.10 -8.68 -16.97
C GLU A 30 -13.13 -8.28 -18.09
N LEU A 31 -12.28 -9.22 -18.52
CA LEU A 31 -11.39 -9.00 -19.66
C LEU A 31 -12.21 -8.78 -20.95
N GLY A 32 -13.30 -9.53 -21.15
CA GLY A 32 -14.21 -9.33 -22.27
C GLY A 32 -14.91 -7.96 -22.23
N GLY A 33 -15.16 -7.41 -21.04
CA GLY A 33 -15.62 -6.03 -20.85
C GLY A 33 -14.61 -5.02 -21.39
N LEU A 34 -13.35 -5.16 -20.96
CA LEU A 34 -12.24 -4.32 -21.42
C LEU A 34 -12.09 -4.36 -22.97
N VAL A 35 -12.10 -5.56 -23.54
CA VAL A 35 -11.98 -5.77 -24.99
C VAL A 35 -13.11 -5.08 -25.77
N ARG A 36 -14.35 -5.16 -25.28
CA ARG A 36 -15.50 -4.50 -25.90
C ARG A 36 -15.38 -2.98 -25.85
N VAL A 37 -15.07 -2.43 -24.67
CA VAL A 37 -14.91 -0.98 -24.52
C VAL A 37 -13.76 -0.44 -25.38
N ALA A 38 -12.64 -1.17 -25.48
CA ALA A 38 -11.55 -0.78 -26.39
C ALA A 38 -12.00 -0.77 -27.86
N GLY A 39 -12.84 -1.73 -28.26
CA GLY A 39 -13.42 -1.75 -29.60
C GLY A 39 -14.42 -0.62 -29.85
N ASP A 40 -15.18 -0.22 -28.84
CA ASP A 40 -16.11 0.90 -28.93
C ASP A 40 -15.37 2.23 -29.06
N ILE A 41 -14.32 2.46 -28.26
CA ILE A 41 -13.44 3.63 -28.38
C ILE A 41 -12.82 3.72 -29.78
N CYS A 42 -12.28 2.62 -30.28
CA CYS A 42 -11.71 2.59 -31.65
C CYS A 42 -12.73 2.98 -32.71
N ARG A 43 -13.98 2.56 -32.57
CA ARG A 43 -15.07 2.95 -33.50
C ARG A 43 -15.44 4.42 -33.39
N GLU A 44 -15.51 4.96 -32.18
CA GLU A 44 -15.77 6.39 -31.93
C GLU A 44 -14.65 7.28 -32.51
N GLU A 45 -13.41 6.80 -32.49
CA GLU A 45 -12.25 7.48 -33.06
C GLU A 45 -12.04 7.17 -34.55
N GLU A 46 -13.00 6.49 -35.20
CA GLU A 46 -12.97 6.10 -36.62
C GLU A 46 -11.72 5.26 -36.99
N GLY A 47 -11.17 4.52 -36.05
CA GLY A 47 -9.98 3.68 -36.21
C GLY A 47 -10.30 2.35 -36.93
N GLU A 48 -9.42 1.89 -37.80
CA GLU A 48 -9.54 0.60 -38.46
C GLU A 48 -9.16 -0.59 -37.56
N LEU A 49 -8.18 -0.39 -36.68
CA LEU A 49 -7.67 -1.40 -35.76
C LEU A 49 -7.64 -0.88 -34.31
N VAL A 50 -8.00 -1.72 -33.38
CA VAL A 50 -7.82 -1.44 -31.97
C VAL A 50 -6.33 -1.47 -31.63
N THR A 51 -5.80 -0.36 -31.11
CA THR A 51 -4.41 -0.20 -30.73
C THR A 51 -4.22 -0.29 -29.22
N ALA A 52 -2.97 -0.33 -28.76
CA ALA A 52 -2.62 -0.28 -27.34
C ALA A 52 -3.25 0.93 -26.62
N GLU A 53 -3.31 2.12 -27.28
CA GLU A 53 -3.91 3.33 -26.71
C GLU A 53 -5.40 3.15 -26.41
N HIS A 54 -6.15 2.53 -27.31
CA HIS A 54 -7.56 2.24 -27.10
C HIS A 54 -7.77 1.33 -25.87
N VAL A 55 -6.89 0.32 -25.69
CA VAL A 55 -6.94 -0.56 -24.51
C VAL A 55 -6.60 0.21 -23.23
N ILE A 56 -5.59 1.08 -23.26
CA ILE A 56 -5.21 1.92 -22.12
C ILE A 56 -6.34 2.89 -21.73
N LYS A 57 -7.01 3.51 -22.71
CA LYS A 57 -8.21 4.33 -22.46
C LYS A 57 -9.35 3.50 -21.87
N ALA A 58 -9.58 2.30 -22.42
CA ALA A 58 -10.60 1.39 -21.94
C ALA A 58 -10.38 0.95 -20.49
N LYS A 59 -9.15 0.74 -20.05
CA LYS A 59 -8.82 0.43 -18.64
C LYS A 59 -9.34 1.48 -17.67
N LYS A 60 -9.37 2.74 -18.07
CA LYS A 60 -9.86 3.84 -17.23
C LYS A 60 -11.39 3.89 -17.16
N ILE A 61 -12.07 3.47 -18.20
CA ILE A 61 -13.54 3.52 -18.33
C ILE A 61 -14.20 2.23 -17.85
N ALA A 62 -13.66 1.08 -18.28
CA ALA A 62 -14.20 -0.25 -17.97
C ALA A 62 -13.75 -0.78 -16.60
N ARG A 63 -13.81 0.07 -15.56
CA ARG A 63 -13.49 -0.35 -14.19
C ARG A 63 -14.63 -1.17 -13.59
N PRO A 64 -14.35 -2.32 -12.95
CA PRO A 64 -15.36 -3.05 -12.17
C PRO A 64 -15.99 -2.16 -11.11
N LEU A 65 -17.22 -2.49 -10.69
CA LEU A 65 -17.94 -1.70 -9.68
C LEU A 65 -17.16 -1.60 -8.37
N GLU A 66 -16.52 -2.68 -7.97
CA GLU A 66 -15.69 -2.80 -6.78
C GLU A 66 -14.53 -1.78 -6.83
N GLN A 67 -13.87 -1.69 -7.99
CA GLN A 67 -12.80 -0.71 -8.18
C GLN A 67 -13.33 0.73 -8.15
N GLN A 68 -14.50 0.98 -8.73
CA GLN A 68 -15.11 2.32 -8.68
C GLN A 68 -15.47 2.74 -7.25
N ILE A 69 -15.93 1.81 -6.41
CA ILE A 69 -16.20 2.06 -5.00
C ILE A 69 -14.91 2.37 -4.26
N ALA A 70 -13.87 1.58 -4.48
CA ALA A 70 -12.57 1.77 -3.89
C ALA A 70 -11.93 3.11 -4.32
N ASP A 71 -12.02 3.45 -5.60
CA ASP A 71 -11.54 4.72 -6.15
C ASP A 71 -12.23 5.93 -5.49
N ARG A 72 -13.57 5.88 -5.34
CA ARG A 72 -14.33 6.95 -4.64
C ARG A 72 -13.93 7.08 -3.19
N TYR A 73 -13.63 5.96 -2.54
CA TYR A 73 -13.17 5.99 -1.16
C TYR A 73 -11.77 6.62 -1.05
N VAL A 74 -10.86 6.25 -1.94
CA VAL A 74 -9.52 6.85 -2.03
C VAL A 74 -9.61 8.33 -2.38
N GLU A 75 -10.49 8.72 -3.32
CA GLU A 75 -10.69 10.11 -3.74
C GLU A 75 -11.16 11.00 -2.58
N ARG A 76 -12.13 10.54 -1.78
CA ARG A 76 -12.54 11.25 -0.56
C ARG A 76 -11.41 11.40 0.47
N ARG A 77 -10.45 10.47 0.50
CA ARG A 77 -9.26 10.57 1.35
C ARG A 77 -8.19 11.50 0.79
N LYS A 78 -8.14 11.70 -0.53
CA LYS A 78 -7.23 12.68 -1.17
C LYS A 78 -7.55 14.12 -0.75
N ASP A 79 -8.80 14.41 -0.39
CA ASP A 79 -9.22 15.72 0.13
C ASP A 79 -8.56 16.01 1.50
N TYR A 80 -8.16 14.98 2.23
CA TYR A 80 -7.42 15.07 3.48
C TYR A 80 -6.02 14.46 3.29
N LYS A 81 -5.13 15.16 2.55
CA LYS A 81 -3.74 14.72 2.38
C LYS A 81 -3.07 14.58 3.75
N THR A 82 -3.08 13.38 4.28
CA THR A 82 -2.43 13.04 5.55
C THR A 82 -0.96 12.63 5.37
N TYR A 83 -0.52 12.41 4.13
CA TYR A 83 0.84 12.00 3.77
C TYR A 83 1.57 13.12 3.03
N GLN A 84 2.88 13.12 3.14
CA GLN A 84 3.78 14.00 2.41
C GLN A 84 4.48 13.20 1.30
N THR A 85 4.80 13.85 0.18
CA THR A 85 5.52 13.25 -0.96
C THR A 85 6.85 13.94 -1.24
N GLU A 86 7.18 14.94 -0.42
CA GLU A 86 8.41 15.73 -0.51
C GLU A 86 8.89 16.10 0.89
N GLY A 87 10.18 16.42 0.98
CA GLY A 87 10.80 16.76 2.25
C GLY A 87 11.28 15.54 3.03
N ALA A 88 11.65 15.75 4.27
CA ALA A 88 12.15 14.69 5.14
C ALA A 88 11.74 14.95 6.59
N GLU A 89 11.15 13.97 7.25
CA GLU A 89 10.59 14.05 8.60
C GLU A 89 11.18 13.00 9.52
N VAL A 90 11.26 13.32 10.80
CA VAL A 90 11.67 12.37 11.85
C VAL A 90 10.43 11.61 12.34
N GLY A 91 10.56 10.30 12.51
CA GLY A 91 9.50 9.47 13.07
C GLY A 91 8.30 9.25 12.13
N MET A 92 8.34 9.73 10.90
CA MET A 92 7.24 9.59 9.93
C MET A 92 7.69 8.80 8.71
N VAL A 93 6.87 7.83 8.29
CA VAL A 93 7.10 6.97 7.12
C VAL A 93 5.80 6.78 6.37
N ASN A 94 5.83 6.87 5.06
CA ASN A 94 4.70 6.49 4.22
C ASN A 94 4.64 4.96 4.10
N GLY A 95 3.68 4.35 4.75
CA GLY A 95 3.33 2.95 4.57
C GLY A 95 2.36 2.74 3.42
N LEU A 96 2.23 1.50 2.96
CA LEU A 96 1.28 1.10 1.93
C LEU A 96 0.35 0.00 2.46
N ALA A 97 -0.92 0.20 2.30
CA ALA A 97 -1.96 -0.75 2.68
C ALA A 97 -2.86 -1.12 1.50
N VAL A 98 -3.65 -2.15 1.65
CA VAL A 98 -4.72 -2.53 0.72
C VAL A 98 -6.05 -2.53 1.43
N MET A 99 -7.09 -2.14 0.72
CA MET A 99 -8.48 -2.23 1.14
C MET A 99 -9.17 -3.39 0.42
N GLY A 100 -10.15 -3.99 1.08
CA GLY A 100 -10.97 -5.02 0.47
C GLY A 100 -10.43 -6.45 0.59
N ALA A 101 -9.30 -6.68 1.27
CA ALA A 101 -8.77 -8.03 1.49
C ALA A 101 -9.78 -8.94 2.21
N ASP A 102 -10.53 -8.39 3.16
CA ASP A 102 -11.50 -9.14 3.98
C ASP A 102 -12.92 -9.16 3.40
N THR A 103 -13.20 -8.36 2.37
CA THR A 103 -14.54 -8.24 1.80
C THR A 103 -14.85 -9.25 0.71
N GLY A 104 -13.89 -10.11 0.34
CA GLY A 104 -14.02 -11.03 -0.79
C GLY A 104 -14.11 -10.32 -2.14
N LEU A 105 -13.83 -9.03 -2.18
CA LEU A 105 -13.81 -8.25 -3.42
C LEU A 105 -12.71 -8.75 -4.34
N ALA A 106 -13.04 -8.79 -5.61
CA ALA A 106 -12.19 -9.36 -6.64
C ALA A 106 -10.91 -8.54 -6.91
N GLU A 107 -10.94 -7.27 -6.60
CA GLU A 107 -9.82 -6.35 -6.76
C GLU A 107 -9.61 -5.56 -5.47
N MET A 108 -8.34 -5.46 -5.06
CA MET A 108 -7.91 -4.67 -3.92
C MET A 108 -7.56 -3.26 -4.39
N ALA A 109 -7.97 -2.25 -3.66
CA ALA A 109 -7.45 -0.89 -3.84
C ALA A 109 -6.30 -0.64 -2.87
N GLY A 110 -5.22 -0.07 -3.38
CA GLY A 110 -4.10 0.38 -2.56
C GLY A 110 -4.35 1.76 -1.97
N LEU A 111 -3.67 2.04 -0.88
CA LEU A 111 -3.63 3.39 -0.29
C LEU A 111 -2.27 3.67 0.35
N VAL A 112 -1.88 4.94 0.32
CA VAL A 112 -0.74 5.44 1.11
C VAL A 112 -1.24 5.78 2.50
N MET A 113 -0.56 5.23 3.50
CA MET A 113 -0.94 5.35 4.90
C MET A 113 0.28 5.77 5.73
N PRO A 114 0.34 7.02 6.18
CA PRO A 114 1.44 7.45 7.02
C PRO A 114 1.43 6.73 8.37
N ILE A 115 2.61 6.34 8.79
CA ILE A 115 2.88 5.79 10.11
C ILE A 115 3.79 6.75 10.83
N VAL A 116 3.36 7.23 11.98
CA VAL A 116 4.12 8.14 12.83
C VAL A 116 4.51 7.40 14.10
N ALA A 117 5.77 7.49 14.46
CA ALA A 117 6.30 6.99 15.72
C ALA A 117 6.93 8.14 16.52
N GLU A 118 6.56 8.22 17.78
CA GLU A 118 7.14 9.14 18.76
C GLU A 118 7.72 8.33 19.91
N VAL A 119 8.95 8.60 20.25
CA VAL A 119 9.67 7.93 21.34
C VAL A 119 9.98 8.94 22.42
N THR A 120 9.44 8.70 23.60
CA THR A 120 9.61 9.57 24.77
C THR A 120 10.23 8.81 25.94
N ALA A 121 10.78 9.51 26.93
CA ALA A 121 11.23 8.87 28.14
C ALA A 121 10.07 8.18 28.86
N ALA A 122 10.28 6.94 29.31
CA ALA A 122 9.24 6.17 30.00
C ALA A 122 8.75 6.89 31.25
N GLN A 123 7.45 6.94 31.44
CA GLN A 123 6.84 7.48 32.67
C GLN A 123 7.14 6.61 33.91
N SER A 124 7.25 5.31 33.68
CA SER A 124 7.60 4.35 34.75
C SER A 124 9.11 4.12 34.76
N LYS A 125 9.72 4.12 35.97
CA LYS A 125 11.14 3.78 36.12
C LYS A 125 11.45 2.29 35.87
N SER A 126 10.43 1.45 35.76
CA SER A 126 10.58 0.00 35.66
C SER A 126 10.30 -0.57 34.27
N GLU A 127 9.46 0.07 33.47
CA GLU A 127 9.04 -0.53 32.20
C GLU A 127 8.44 0.51 31.23
N GLY A 128 9.03 0.65 30.03
CA GLY A 128 8.48 1.43 28.94
C GLY A 128 7.32 0.70 28.26
N ARG A 129 6.45 1.46 27.63
CA ARG A 129 5.24 0.95 26.99
C ARG A 129 5.28 1.15 25.48
N VAL A 130 4.74 0.18 24.75
CA VAL A 130 4.44 0.34 23.34
C VAL A 130 2.95 0.57 23.16
N VAL A 131 2.58 1.75 22.69
CA VAL A 131 1.19 2.17 22.48
C VAL A 131 0.96 2.38 21.00
N ALA A 132 0.15 1.54 20.39
CA ALA A 132 -0.24 1.68 19.00
C ALA A 132 -1.71 2.13 18.90
N THR A 133 -1.95 3.18 18.13
CA THR A 133 -3.29 3.77 17.90
C THR A 133 -3.68 3.71 16.43
N GLY A 134 -4.98 3.69 16.12
CA GLY A 134 -5.52 3.66 14.76
C GLY A 134 -6.34 2.41 14.43
N LYS A 135 -7.13 1.89 15.38
CA LYS A 135 -7.99 0.69 15.19
C LYS A 135 -7.24 -0.50 14.58
N LEU A 136 -6.13 -0.89 15.20
CA LEU A 136 -5.35 -2.02 14.72
C LEU A 136 -6.03 -3.35 15.04
N GLY A 137 -6.11 -4.23 14.05
CA GLY A 137 -6.45 -5.63 14.24
C GLY A 137 -5.36 -6.39 15.00
N GLU A 138 -5.61 -7.66 15.31
CA GLU A 138 -4.71 -8.44 16.18
C GLU A 138 -3.34 -8.68 15.51
N ILE A 139 -3.32 -9.05 14.22
CA ILE A 139 -2.07 -9.30 13.48
C ILE A 139 -1.21 -8.03 13.40
N ALA A 140 -1.84 -6.86 13.19
CA ALA A 140 -1.12 -5.60 13.18
C ALA A 140 -0.53 -5.23 14.56
N LYS A 141 -1.23 -5.56 15.66
CA LYS A 141 -0.70 -5.39 17.03
C LYS A 141 0.48 -6.32 17.31
N GLU A 142 0.38 -7.57 16.89
CA GLU A 142 1.49 -8.52 16.99
C GLU A 142 2.70 -8.06 16.18
N ALA A 143 2.48 -7.51 14.99
CA ALA A 143 3.54 -6.93 14.17
C ALA A 143 4.27 -5.80 14.90
N VAL A 144 3.54 -4.91 15.58
CA VAL A 144 4.12 -3.84 16.41
C VAL A 144 4.98 -4.42 17.55
N GLN A 145 4.50 -5.45 18.23
CA GLN A 145 5.25 -6.10 19.31
C GLN A 145 6.53 -6.78 18.79
N ASN A 146 6.43 -7.50 17.68
CA ASN A 146 7.58 -8.15 17.05
C ASN A 146 8.65 -7.13 16.62
N VAL A 147 8.24 -6.01 16.01
CA VAL A 147 9.14 -4.93 15.62
C VAL A 147 9.82 -4.31 16.87
N SER A 148 9.08 -4.08 17.94
CA SER A 148 9.64 -3.53 19.18
C SER A 148 10.72 -4.44 19.77
N ALA A 149 10.47 -5.76 19.79
CA ALA A 149 11.47 -6.74 20.23
C ALA A 149 12.72 -6.76 19.32
N LEU A 150 12.52 -6.60 18.01
CA LEU A 150 13.57 -6.54 17.02
C LEU A 150 14.46 -5.30 17.20
N ILE A 151 13.85 -4.14 17.43
CA ILE A 151 14.57 -2.87 17.67
C ILE A 151 15.46 -2.99 18.90
N LYS A 152 14.94 -3.53 19.99
CA LYS A 152 15.73 -3.81 21.21
C LYS A 152 17.00 -4.61 20.91
N LYS A 153 16.89 -5.60 20.02
CA LYS A 153 18.01 -6.45 19.62
C LYS A 153 19.06 -5.70 18.79
N TYR A 154 18.62 -4.85 17.85
CA TYR A 154 19.52 -4.24 16.86
C TYR A 154 20.13 -2.93 17.33
N THR A 155 19.39 -2.09 18.02
CA THR A 155 19.91 -0.79 18.48
C THR A 155 20.72 -0.93 19.78
N GLY A 156 20.58 -2.06 20.49
CA GLY A 156 21.11 -2.21 21.84
C GLY A 156 20.48 -1.23 22.85
N ALA A 157 19.53 -0.40 22.38
CA ALA A 157 18.82 0.53 23.24
C ALA A 157 17.94 -0.24 24.22
N ASP A 158 18.02 0.15 25.47
CA ASP A 158 17.12 -0.36 26.49
C ASP A 158 15.74 0.29 26.29
N ILE A 159 14.93 -0.30 25.40
CA ILE A 159 13.59 0.22 25.09
C ILE A 159 12.66 0.22 26.32
N THR A 160 13.03 -0.45 27.41
CA THR A 160 12.29 -0.35 28.66
C THR A 160 12.37 1.05 29.30
N LYS A 161 13.32 1.89 28.85
CA LYS A 161 13.45 3.29 29.26
C LYS A 161 12.62 4.27 28.43
N TYR A 162 11.90 3.78 27.44
CA TYR A 162 11.15 4.61 26.50
C TYR A 162 9.70 4.16 26.38
N ASP A 163 8.81 5.14 26.30
CA ASP A 163 7.45 4.94 25.82
C ASP A 163 7.44 5.18 24.31
N ILE A 164 7.00 4.19 23.54
CA ILE A 164 6.94 4.22 22.08
C ILE A 164 5.48 4.35 21.68
N HIS A 165 5.14 5.47 21.08
CA HIS A 165 3.80 5.74 20.55
C HIS A 165 3.81 5.60 19.03
N ILE A 166 2.91 4.78 18.50
CA ILE A 166 2.79 4.54 17.06
C ILE A 166 1.36 4.90 16.66
N GLN A 167 1.24 5.71 15.62
CA GLN A 167 -0.05 6.09 15.05
C GLN A 167 -0.09 5.78 13.55
N PHE A 168 -1.15 5.07 13.16
CA PHE A 168 -1.53 4.90 11.76
C PHE A 168 -2.49 6.03 11.40
N VAL A 169 -1.99 7.01 10.66
CA VAL A 169 -2.72 8.26 10.40
C VAL A 169 -3.83 8.03 9.38
N GLY A 170 -5.04 8.52 9.69
CA GLY A 170 -6.19 8.45 8.79
C GLY A 170 -6.87 7.08 8.70
N THR A 171 -6.63 6.17 9.66
CA THR A 171 -7.24 4.83 9.70
C THR A 171 -8.52 4.82 10.54
N TYR A 172 -9.65 5.09 9.90
CA TYR A 172 -10.96 5.07 10.58
C TYR A 172 -11.64 3.69 10.57
N GLU A 173 -11.30 2.83 9.61
CA GLU A 173 -11.95 1.53 9.38
C GLU A 173 -11.18 0.35 9.96
N GLY A 174 -9.95 0.56 10.37
CA GLY A 174 -9.07 -0.48 10.88
C GLY A 174 -7.93 -0.82 9.92
N VAL A 175 -6.85 -1.36 10.47
CA VAL A 175 -5.70 -1.89 9.74
C VAL A 175 -5.47 -3.30 10.22
N GLU A 176 -5.39 -4.23 9.29
CA GLU A 176 -5.09 -5.64 9.56
C GLU A 176 -3.86 -6.07 8.75
N GLY A 177 -3.16 -7.08 9.26
CA GLY A 177 -1.98 -7.65 8.61
C GLY A 177 -0.66 -7.06 9.10
N ASP A 178 0.41 -7.76 8.77
CA ASP A 178 1.79 -7.49 9.21
C ASP A 178 2.62 -6.73 8.18
N SER A 179 2.05 -6.42 7.02
CA SER A 179 2.75 -5.82 5.88
C SER A 179 3.26 -4.39 6.13
N ALA A 180 2.91 -3.79 7.26
CA ALA A 180 3.41 -2.49 7.70
C ALA A 180 4.67 -2.59 8.59
N SER A 181 5.16 -3.80 8.90
CA SER A 181 6.25 -4.02 9.86
C SER A 181 7.53 -3.26 9.50
N VAL A 182 7.91 -3.23 8.21
CA VAL A 182 9.10 -2.46 7.76
C VAL A 182 8.90 -0.96 8.01
N SER A 183 7.71 -0.43 7.70
CA SER A 183 7.38 0.99 7.91
C SER A 183 7.36 1.36 9.39
N ILE A 184 6.81 0.49 10.24
CA ILE A 184 6.80 0.66 11.70
C ILE A 184 8.22 0.69 12.24
N ALA A 185 9.06 -0.28 11.84
CA ALA A 185 10.45 -0.34 12.27
C ALA A 185 11.23 0.90 11.86
N SER A 186 11.06 1.35 10.62
CA SER A 186 11.73 2.53 10.10
C SER A 186 11.28 3.81 10.84
N ALA A 187 10.00 3.96 11.13
CA ALA A 187 9.48 5.10 11.89
C ALA A 187 10.02 5.14 13.31
N ILE A 188 10.06 4.01 14.02
CA ILE A 188 10.59 3.93 15.39
C ILE A 188 12.09 4.22 15.41
N ILE A 189 12.87 3.61 14.51
CA ILE A 189 14.33 3.85 14.41
C ILE A 189 14.60 5.32 14.08
N SER A 190 13.85 5.89 13.13
CA SER A 190 13.94 7.32 12.78
C SER A 190 13.72 8.22 14.00
N SER A 191 12.70 7.93 14.83
CA SER A 191 12.41 8.68 16.04
C SER A 191 13.49 8.48 17.11
N LEU A 192 13.97 7.25 17.34
CA LEU A 192 15.02 6.93 18.30
C LEU A 192 16.34 7.61 17.97
N GLU A 193 16.75 7.57 16.70
CA GLU A 193 18.03 8.09 16.22
C GLU A 193 17.94 9.57 15.79
N ASN A 194 16.76 10.19 15.87
CA ASN A 194 16.48 11.53 15.36
C ASN A 194 16.92 11.67 13.88
N ALA A 195 16.74 10.62 13.10
CA ALA A 195 17.15 10.53 11.71
C ALA A 195 15.96 10.79 10.78
N LYS A 196 16.08 11.77 9.89
CA LYS A 196 15.02 12.12 8.95
C LYS A 196 14.81 11.05 7.89
N VAL A 197 13.56 10.75 7.56
CA VAL A 197 13.15 9.85 6.47
C VAL A 197 12.62 10.68 5.31
N ASP A 198 13.11 10.42 4.11
CA ASP A 198 12.64 11.03 2.87
C ASP A 198 11.18 10.67 2.60
N GLN A 199 10.32 11.68 2.55
CA GLN A 199 8.87 11.50 2.36
C GLN A 199 8.47 11.19 0.92
N SER A 200 9.39 11.25 -0.03
CA SER A 200 9.17 10.79 -1.41
C SER A 200 9.20 9.25 -1.55
N ILE A 201 9.50 8.54 -0.45
CA ILE A 201 9.60 7.08 -0.39
C ILE A 201 8.40 6.52 0.37
N ALA A 202 7.82 5.42 -0.13
CA ALA A 202 6.89 4.61 0.64
C ALA A 202 7.48 3.21 0.87
N MET A 203 7.06 2.58 1.96
CA MET A 203 7.57 1.27 2.34
C MET A 203 6.43 0.29 2.61
N THR A 204 6.64 -0.97 2.26
CA THR A 204 5.77 -2.07 2.65
C THR A 204 6.60 -3.35 2.79
N GLY A 205 6.26 -4.17 3.74
CA GLY A 205 6.96 -5.43 4.00
C GLY A 205 6.64 -5.96 5.39
N SER A 206 6.54 -7.27 5.50
CA SER A 206 6.49 -7.95 6.79
C SER A 206 7.91 -8.19 7.31
N LEU A 207 8.08 -8.20 8.62
CA LEU A 207 9.34 -8.52 9.28
C LEU A 207 9.18 -9.74 10.19
N SER A 208 10.04 -10.73 9.98
CA SER A 208 10.16 -11.81 10.95
C SER A 208 10.79 -11.31 12.26
N VAL A 209 10.60 -12.04 13.33
CA VAL A 209 11.24 -11.76 14.65
C VAL A 209 12.78 -11.77 14.61
N ARG A 210 13.37 -12.23 13.51
CA ARG A 210 14.82 -12.18 13.26
C ARG A 210 15.25 -10.97 12.45
N GLY A 211 14.30 -10.19 11.88
CA GLY A 211 14.57 -9.02 11.04
C GLY A 211 14.67 -9.32 9.55
N HIS A 212 14.29 -10.52 9.11
CA HIS A 212 14.20 -10.81 7.69
C HIS A 212 12.92 -10.23 7.10
N VAL A 213 13.03 -9.54 5.97
CA VAL A 213 11.87 -9.06 5.22
C VAL A 213 11.18 -10.25 4.56
N LEU A 214 9.88 -10.34 4.78
CA LEU A 214 9.03 -11.40 4.26
C LEU A 214 8.13 -10.87 3.13
N PRO A 215 7.74 -11.74 2.19
CA PRO A 215 6.83 -11.36 1.11
C PRO A 215 5.44 -10.97 1.65
N ILE A 216 4.79 -10.07 0.93
CA ILE A 216 3.47 -9.52 1.27
C ILE A 216 2.50 -9.66 0.12
N GLY A 217 1.20 -9.55 0.42
CA GLY A 217 0.14 -9.51 -0.58
C GLY A 217 -0.17 -8.09 -1.08
N GLY A 218 -0.94 -8.03 -2.19
CA GLY A 218 -1.46 -6.78 -2.73
C GLY A 218 -0.42 -5.83 -3.32
N VAL A 219 0.75 -6.34 -3.74
CA VAL A 219 1.88 -5.53 -4.22
C VAL A 219 1.48 -4.61 -5.37
N THR A 220 0.73 -5.12 -6.36
CA THR A 220 0.29 -4.35 -7.51
C THR A 220 -0.54 -3.13 -7.06
N ALA A 221 -1.58 -3.34 -6.26
CA ALA A 221 -2.44 -2.27 -5.78
C ALA A 221 -1.67 -1.25 -4.92
N LYS A 222 -0.72 -1.70 -4.10
CA LYS A 222 0.14 -0.83 -3.29
C LYS A 222 1.03 0.07 -4.15
N ILE A 223 1.65 -0.48 -5.20
CA ILE A 223 2.48 0.28 -6.12
C ILE A 223 1.64 1.27 -6.92
N GLU A 224 0.48 0.86 -7.43
CA GLU A 224 -0.44 1.75 -8.13
C GLU A 224 -0.84 2.94 -7.25
N ALA A 225 -1.19 2.69 -5.99
CA ALA A 225 -1.52 3.76 -5.04
C ALA A 225 -0.32 4.70 -4.76
N ALA A 226 0.89 4.17 -4.67
CA ALA A 226 2.08 4.98 -4.49
C ALA A 226 2.33 5.90 -5.69
N VAL A 227 2.17 5.38 -6.91
CA VAL A 227 2.28 6.17 -8.16
C VAL A 227 1.21 7.26 -8.21
N ASP A 228 -0.05 6.92 -7.94
CA ASP A 228 -1.17 7.87 -7.94
C ASP A 228 -1.03 8.95 -6.86
N ALA A 229 -0.34 8.64 -5.77
CA ALA A 229 -0.02 9.57 -4.69
C ALA A 229 1.16 10.50 -5.01
N GLY A 230 1.95 10.21 -6.05
CA GLY A 230 3.16 10.96 -6.40
C GLY A 230 4.41 10.52 -5.64
N ILE A 231 4.41 9.33 -5.04
CA ILE A 231 5.58 8.71 -4.42
C ILE A 231 6.59 8.34 -5.50
N LYS A 232 7.87 8.61 -5.26
CA LYS A 232 8.95 8.41 -6.25
C LYS A 232 9.62 7.05 -6.15
N LYS A 233 9.58 6.41 -4.96
CA LYS A 233 10.20 5.10 -4.69
C LYS A 233 9.34 4.26 -3.75
N VAL A 234 9.31 2.96 -3.99
CA VAL A 234 8.71 1.96 -3.10
C VAL A 234 9.74 0.89 -2.79
#